data_a88f6a27767ec399de4706863d6ce5a2
#
_entry.id   a88f6a27767ec399de4706863d6ce5a2
#
_cell.length_a   1.000
_cell.length_b   1.000
_cell.length_c   1.000
_cell.angle_alpha   90.00
_cell.angle_beta   90.00
_cell.angle_gamma   90.00
#
_symmetry.space_group_name_H-M   'P 1'
#
loop_
_entity.id
_entity.type
_entity.pdbx_description
1 polymer ?
#
loop_
_entity_poly.entity_id
_entity_poly.type
_entity_poly.pdbx_seq_one_letter_code
_entity_poly.pdbx_strand_id
1 'polypeptide(L)'
;MDYVAILLIGALTFGVCFLADKGFTGIFRSKKQHKTGLSVRLSQHYGGAGIVLGLLGVVAIFEGAKNSTVLLVGGCFVLLLGIALMVYYMSFGIYYDGDSFVLSTFGKKSTTYSFADIQGQRLYQITGGSVLVELHLRDGRTVGLQSSMKGVYPFLDAAFAGWCRQKGIDRDACEFHDSSLSRWFPEVE
;
A
#
# COMPACT_ATOMS: atom_id res chain seq x y z
N MET A 1 -25.86 -20.83 20.60
CA MET A 1 -24.40 -21.11 20.58
C MET A 1 -23.68 -20.52 19.35
N ASP A 2 -24.40 -20.20 18.29
CA ASP A 2 -23.81 -19.78 17.01
C ASP A 2 -23.14 -18.40 17.04
N TYR A 3 -23.69 -17.43 17.78
CA TYR A 3 -23.10 -16.07 17.91
C TYR A 3 -21.74 -16.06 18.61
N VAL A 4 -21.55 -16.96 19.60
CA VAL A 4 -20.25 -17.08 20.30
C VAL A 4 -19.18 -17.63 19.37
N ALA A 5 -19.54 -18.58 18.52
CA ALA A 5 -18.63 -19.13 17.51
C ALA A 5 -18.24 -18.09 16.44
N ILE A 6 -19.20 -17.27 15.98
CA ILE A 6 -18.95 -16.16 15.05
C ILE A 6 -18.00 -15.15 15.67
N LEU A 7 -18.23 -14.75 16.93
CA LEU A 7 -17.36 -13.85 17.66
C LEU A 7 -15.95 -14.43 17.86
N LEU A 8 -15.84 -15.72 18.20
CA LEU A 8 -14.55 -16.40 18.36
C LEU A 8 -13.76 -16.45 17.06
N ILE A 9 -14.39 -16.79 15.93
CA ILE A 9 -13.70 -16.83 14.63
C ILE A 9 -13.34 -15.42 14.16
N GLY A 10 -14.23 -14.43 14.36
CA GLY A 10 -13.91 -13.03 14.11
C GLY A 10 -12.71 -12.55 14.92
N ALA A 11 -12.68 -12.84 16.23
CA ALA A 11 -11.57 -12.51 17.09
C ALA A 11 -10.27 -13.23 16.71
N LEU A 12 -10.37 -14.51 16.30
CA LEU A 12 -9.23 -15.31 15.87
C LEU A 12 -8.66 -14.82 14.53
N THR A 13 -9.53 -14.47 13.59
CA THR A 13 -9.13 -13.88 12.30
C THR A 13 -8.46 -12.53 12.51
N PHE A 14 -9.04 -11.66 13.36
CA PHE A 14 -8.46 -10.37 13.69
C PHE A 14 -7.13 -10.53 14.43
N GLY A 15 -7.04 -11.49 15.36
CA GLY A 15 -5.83 -11.85 16.10
C GLY A 15 -4.70 -12.32 15.17
N VAL A 16 -5.02 -13.19 14.20
CA VAL A 16 -4.04 -13.66 13.20
C VAL A 16 -3.56 -12.50 12.32
N CYS A 17 -4.46 -11.63 11.85
CA CYS A 17 -4.08 -10.44 11.07
C CYS A 17 -3.20 -9.48 11.89
N PHE A 18 -3.53 -9.27 13.17
CA PHE A 18 -2.76 -8.42 14.09
C PHE A 18 -1.37 -8.99 14.37
N LEU A 19 -1.26 -10.30 14.61
CA LEU A 19 0.02 -10.98 14.81
C LEU A 19 0.86 -10.99 13.55
N ALA A 20 0.24 -11.18 12.38
CA ALA A 20 0.92 -11.10 11.09
C ALA A 20 1.46 -9.68 10.84
N ASP A 21 0.68 -8.62 11.12
CA ASP A 21 1.15 -7.23 11.01
C ASP A 21 2.30 -6.94 12.00
N LYS A 22 2.18 -7.39 13.25
CA LYS A 22 3.21 -7.18 14.28
C LYS A 22 4.50 -7.93 13.97
N GLY A 23 4.40 -9.17 13.52
CA GLY A 23 5.55 -9.97 13.05
C GLY A 23 6.18 -9.36 11.80
N PHE A 24 5.36 -8.96 10.83
CA PHE A 24 5.79 -8.28 9.61
C PHE A 24 6.47 -6.94 9.93
N THR A 25 5.90 -6.16 10.86
CA THR A 25 6.46 -4.87 11.29
C THR A 25 7.83 -5.05 11.96
N GLY A 26 7.99 -6.06 12.82
CA GLY A 26 9.26 -6.34 13.50
C GLY A 26 10.38 -6.77 12.54
N ILE A 27 10.05 -7.61 11.56
CA ILE A 27 11.04 -8.18 10.63
C ILE A 27 11.37 -7.23 9.48
N PHE A 28 10.36 -6.52 8.94
CA PHE A 28 10.49 -5.77 7.68
C PHE A 28 10.55 -4.24 7.86
N ARG A 29 10.19 -3.71 9.02
CA ARG A 29 10.13 -2.26 9.31
C ARG A 29 11.20 -1.79 10.30
N SER A 30 12.39 -2.37 10.25
CA SER A 30 13.50 -2.01 11.15
C SER A 30 14.29 -0.75 10.73
N LYS A 31 14.02 -0.19 9.54
CA LYS A 31 14.80 0.92 8.97
C LYS A 31 14.43 2.28 9.58
N LYS A 32 15.38 3.23 9.54
CA LYS A 32 15.25 4.59 10.09
C LYS A 32 14.00 5.32 9.58
N GLN A 33 13.70 5.19 8.28
CA GLN A 33 12.55 5.84 7.62
C GLN A 33 11.20 5.41 8.21
N HIS A 34 11.09 4.22 8.77
CA HIS A 34 9.86 3.77 9.44
C HIS A 34 9.54 4.56 10.72
N LYS A 35 10.53 5.24 11.30
CA LYS A 35 10.39 5.99 12.56
C LYS A 35 10.01 7.46 12.35
N THR A 36 10.09 7.98 11.12
CA THR A 36 9.79 9.39 10.82
C THR A 36 8.32 9.75 10.91
N GLY A 37 7.43 8.76 10.88
CA GLY A 37 5.97 8.96 10.83
C GLY A 37 5.45 9.38 9.44
N LEU A 38 6.35 9.70 8.50
CA LEU A 38 5.99 10.10 7.14
C LEU A 38 5.81 8.84 6.28
N SER A 39 4.61 8.64 5.77
CA SER A 39 4.33 7.43 4.98
C SER A 39 3.23 7.64 3.94
N VAL A 40 3.35 6.90 2.83
CA VAL A 40 2.27 6.68 1.87
C VAL A 40 1.64 5.33 2.13
N ARG A 41 0.32 5.32 2.25
CA ARG A 41 -0.45 4.11 2.51
C ARG A 41 -1.55 3.92 1.48
N LEU A 42 -1.91 2.67 1.23
CA LEU A 42 -3.09 2.34 0.42
C LEU A 42 -4.35 3.02 0.95
N SER A 43 -5.30 3.27 0.07
CA SER A 43 -6.62 3.78 0.46
C SER A 43 -7.29 2.84 1.47
N GLN A 44 -7.98 3.42 2.47
CA GLN A 44 -8.72 2.68 3.50
C GLN A 44 -9.80 1.75 2.92
N HIS A 45 -10.24 2.00 1.69
CA HIS A 45 -11.22 1.15 1.00
C HIS A 45 -10.75 -0.30 0.85
N TYR A 46 -9.46 -0.54 0.62
CA TYR A 46 -8.90 -1.90 0.54
C TYR A 46 -8.99 -2.64 1.88
N GLY A 47 -8.67 -1.96 2.98
CA GLY A 47 -8.82 -2.53 4.32
C GLY A 47 -10.27 -2.80 4.67
N GLY A 48 -11.16 -1.84 4.39
CA GLY A 48 -12.60 -1.97 4.61
C GLY A 48 -13.21 -3.13 3.80
N ALA A 49 -12.89 -3.24 2.51
CA ALA A 49 -13.33 -4.34 1.66
C ALA A 49 -12.83 -5.69 2.18
N GLY A 50 -11.59 -5.77 2.65
CA GLY A 50 -11.05 -6.99 3.27
C GLY A 50 -11.81 -7.42 4.51
N ILE A 51 -12.19 -6.48 5.38
CA ILE A 51 -13.01 -6.76 6.57
C ILE A 51 -14.40 -7.26 6.17
N VAL A 52 -15.08 -6.57 5.26
CA VAL A 52 -16.43 -6.95 4.81
C VAL A 52 -16.42 -8.34 4.17
N LEU A 53 -15.50 -8.63 3.26
CA LEU A 53 -15.35 -9.95 2.65
C LEU A 53 -15.01 -11.02 3.70
N GLY A 54 -14.14 -10.71 4.65
CA GLY A 54 -13.81 -11.62 5.74
C GLY A 54 -15.06 -12.02 6.56
N LEU A 55 -15.88 -11.04 6.95
CA LEU A 55 -17.12 -11.30 7.69
C LEU A 55 -18.13 -12.09 6.87
N LEU A 56 -18.33 -11.75 5.58
CA LEU A 56 -19.21 -12.49 4.69
C LEU A 56 -18.73 -13.94 4.51
N GLY A 57 -17.43 -14.15 4.36
CA GLY A 57 -16.84 -15.48 4.28
C GLY A 57 -17.10 -16.32 5.52
N VAL A 58 -16.96 -15.73 6.72
CA VAL A 58 -17.27 -16.40 7.99
C VAL A 58 -18.73 -16.81 8.06
N VAL A 59 -19.66 -15.90 7.75
CA VAL A 59 -21.11 -16.21 7.76
C VAL A 59 -21.43 -17.34 6.76
N ALA A 60 -20.87 -17.27 5.55
CA ALA A 60 -21.08 -18.30 4.53
C ALA A 60 -20.55 -19.68 4.95
N ILE A 61 -19.42 -19.74 5.66
CA ILE A 61 -18.88 -21.00 6.22
C ILE A 61 -19.86 -21.60 7.23
N PHE A 62 -20.40 -20.77 8.14
CA PHE A 62 -21.35 -21.25 9.16
C PHE A 62 -22.64 -21.82 8.56
N GLU A 63 -23.22 -21.06 7.63
CA GLU A 63 -24.44 -21.53 6.95
C GLU A 63 -24.15 -22.73 6.04
N GLY A 64 -23.01 -22.74 5.38
CA GLY A 64 -22.59 -23.83 4.52
C GLY A 64 -22.36 -25.13 5.27
N ALA A 65 -21.77 -25.07 6.46
CA ALA A 65 -21.54 -26.24 7.30
C ALA A 65 -22.83 -26.97 7.72
N LYS A 66 -23.96 -26.23 7.75
CA LYS A 66 -25.27 -26.79 8.12
C LYS A 66 -26.06 -27.29 6.91
N ASN A 67 -25.97 -26.58 5.79
CA ASN A 67 -26.94 -26.69 4.73
C ASN A 67 -26.38 -27.00 3.33
N SER A 68 -25.11 -26.65 3.03
CA SER A 68 -24.61 -26.76 1.65
C SER A 68 -23.08 -26.76 1.58
N THR A 69 -22.50 -27.83 1.06
CA THR A 69 -21.05 -27.93 0.82
C THR A 69 -20.55 -26.85 -0.15
N VAL A 70 -21.34 -26.45 -1.13
CA VAL A 70 -20.98 -25.39 -2.07
C VAL A 70 -20.81 -24.05 -1.35
N LEU A 71 -21.75 -23.73 -0.43
CA LEU A 71 -21.69 -22.50 0.34
C LEU A 71 -20.50 -22.51 1.33
N LEU A 72 -20.19 -23.67 1.91
CA LEU A 72 -19.01 -23.84 2.78
C LEU A 72 -17.71 -23.58 2.01
N VAL A 73 -17.51 -24.20 0.87
CA VAL A 73 -16.31 -24.02 0.03
C VAL A 73 -16.20 -22.58 -0.49
N GLY A 74 -17.33 -22.02 -0.97
CA GLY A 74 -17.39 -20.62 -1.40
C GLY A 74 -17.07 -19.65 -0.28
N GLY A 75 -17.56 -19.90 0.95
CA GLY A 75 -17.27 -19.12 2.15
C GLY A 75 -15.77 -19.13 2.53
N CYS A 76 -15.15 -20.30 2.46
CA CYS A 76 -13.68 -20.40 2.66
C CYS A 76 -12.91 -19.57 1.66
N PHE A 77 -13.31 -19.61 0.38
CA PHE A 77 -12.65 -18.82 -0.67
C PHE A 77 -12.79 -17.31 -0.43
N VAL A 78 -14.00 -16.84 -0.09
CA VAL A 78 -14.28 -15.43 0.20
C VAL A 78 -13.52 -14.98 1.45
N LEU A 79 -13.43 -15.81 2.48
CA LEU A 79 -12.64 -15.51 3.68
C LEU A 79 -11.15 -15.36 3.37
N LEU A 80 -10.58 -16.28 2.59
CA LEU A 80 -9.17 -16.20 2.16
C LEU A 80 -8.90 -14.94 1.34
N LEU A 81 -9.82 -14.56 0.46
CA LEU A 81 -9.72 -13.31 -0.31
C LEU A 81 -9.75 -12.08 0.60
N GLY A 82 -10.63 -12.05 1.60
CA GLY A 82 -10.70 -10.99 2.60
C GLY A 82 -9.41 -10.84 3.39
N ILE A 83 -8.84 -11.97 3.86
CA ILE A 83 -7.55 -12.00 4.56
C ILE A 83 -6.43 -11.50 3.65
N ALA A 84 -6.37 -11.95 2.39
CA ALA A 84 -5.35 -11.52 1.43
C ALA A 84 -5.39 -10.01 1.19
N LEU A 85 -6.58 -9.42 1.06
CA LEU A 85 -6.75 -7.96 0.91
C LEU A 85 -6.30 -7.21 2.17
N MET A 86 -6.61 -7.69 3.36
CA MET A 86 -6.16 -7.08 4.61
C MET A 86 -4.63 -7.13 4.74
N VAL A 87 -4.03 -8.29 4.48
CA VAL A 87 -2.57 -8.45 4.52
C VAL A 87 -1.89 -7.54 3.49
N TYR A 88 -2.43 -7.44 2.29
CA TYR A 88 -1.94 -6.53 1.26
C TYR A 88 -2.02 -5.06 1.72
N TYR A 89 -3.17 -4.65 2.26
CA TYR A 89 -3.37 -3.29 2.80
C TYR A 89 -2.38 -2.94 3.91
N MET A 90 -2.15 -3.86 4.84
CA MET A 90 -1.23 -3.65 5.97
C MET A 90 0.23 -3.64 5.54
N SER A 91 0.58 -4.44 4.53
CA SER A 91 1.97 -4.69 4.13
C SER A 91 2.53 -3.64 3.20
N PHE A 92 1.68 -3.01 2.38
CA PHE A 92 2.12 -1.97 1.47
C PHE A 92 2.34 -0.66 2.22
N GLY A 93 3.49 -0.03 1.96
CA GLY A 93 3.77 1.31 2.45
C GLY A 93 5.08 1.85 1.91
N ILE A 94 5.10 3.16 1.67
CA ILE A 94 6.32 3.89 1.41
C ILE A 94 6.59 4.75 2.64
N TYR A 95 7.76 4.61 3.21
CA TYR A 95 8.22 5.39 4.35
C TYR A 95 9.41 6.23 3.90
N TYR A 96 9.42 7.50 4.26
CA TYR A 96 10.44 8.40 3.78
C TYR A 96 10.96 9.34 4.87
N ASP A 97 12.15 9.86 4.63
CA ASP A 97 12.79 10.93 5.39
C ASP A 97 13.16 12.08 4.43
N GLY A 98 14.04 12.99 4.86
CA GLY A 98 14.48 14.11 4.03
C GLY A 98 15.26 13.74 2.78
N ASP A 99 15.88 12.55 2.70
CA ASP A 99 16.86 12.20 1.68
C ASP A 99 16.57 10.89 0.95
N SER A 100 15.72 10.03 1.53
CA SER A 100 15.52 8.66 1.06
C SER A 100 14.13 8.14 1.40
N PHE A 101 13.73 7.07 0.71
CA PHE A 101 12.50 6.36 0.98
C PHE A 101 12.71 4.84 1.00
N VAL A 102 11.82 4.17 1.69
CA VAL A 102 11.78 2.71 1.80
C VAL A 102 10.47 2.21 1.24
N LEU A 103 10.55 1.35 0.24
CA LEU A 103 9.41 0.62 -0.27
C LEU A 103 9.25 -0.67 0.52
N SER A 104 8.11 -0.82 1.18
CA SER A 104 7.70 -2.03 1.89
C SER A 104 6.55 -2.69 1.14
N THR A 105 6.71 -3.96 0.78
CA THR A 105 5.70 -4.74 0.07
C THR A 105 5.65 -6.13 0.66
N PHE A 106 4.47 -6.78 0.67
CA PHE A 106 4.30 -8.13 1.19
C PHE A 106 5.29 -9.13 0.58
N GLY A 107 5.91 -9.92 1.43
CA GLY A 107 6.82 -11.00 1.01
C GLY A 107 8.16 -10.55 0.43
N LYS A 108 8.41 -9.24 0.31
CA LYS A 108 9.68 -8.71 -0.21
C LYS A 108 10.46 -7.96 0.86
N LYS A 109 11.76 -8.13 0.88
CA LYS A 109 12.65 -7.36 1.76
C LYS A 109 12.56 -5.88 1.40
N SER A 110 12.35 -5.03 2.40
CA SER A 110 12.27 -3.58 2.22
C SER A 110 13.55 -3.03 1.60
N THR A 111 13.43 -2.36 0.46
CA THR A 111 14.55 -1.73 -0.25
C THR A 111 14.55 -0.24 0.04
N THR A 112 15.72 0.32 0.31
CA THR A 112 15.91 1.76 0.49
C THR A 112 16.41 2.36 -0.81
N TYR A 113 15.81 3.47 -1.20
CA TYR A 113 16.16 4.27 -2.37
C TYR A 113 16.49 5.69 -1.94
N SER A 114 17.48 6.29 -2.57
CA SER A 114 17.68 7.73 -2.52
C SER A 114 16.67 8.42 -3.45
N PHE A 115 16.31 9.66 -3.15
CA PHE A 115 15.47 10.41 -4.10
C PHE A 115 16.21 10.65 -5.43
N ALA A 116 17.54 10.72 -5.45
CA ALA A 116 18.34 10.81 -6.68
C ALA A 116 18.21 9.56 -7.59
N ASP A 117 17.76 8.42 -7.06
CA ASP A 117 17.53 7.20 -7.85
C ASP A 117 16.27 7.27 -8.71
N ILE A 118 15.42 8.28 -8.51
CA ILE A 118 14.25 8.53 -9.36
C ILE A 118 14.74 9.09 -10.69
N GLN A 119 14.48 8.37 -11.78
CA GLN A 119 14.86 8.78 -13.15
C GLN A 119 13.80 9.65 -13.79
N GLY A 120 12.53 9.37 -13.49
CA GLY A 120 11.41 10.11 -14.02
C GLY A 120 10.08 9.48 -13.65
N GLN A 121 9.02 9.97 -14.29
CA GLN A 121 7.66 9.49 -14.02
C GLN A 121 6.89 9.23 -15.32
N ARG A 122 5.85 8.39 -15.19
CA ARG A 122 4.74 8.27 -16.16
C ARG A 122 3.43 8.53 -15.46
N LEU A 123 2.50 9.11 -16.21
CA LEU A 123 1.16 9.40 -15.74
C LEU A 123 0.14 8.54 -16.49
N TYR A 124 -0.72 7.88 -15.73
CA TYR A 124 -1.85 7.14 -16.28
C TYR A 124 -3.15 7.65 -15.65
N GLN A 125 -4.12 7.95 -16.48
CA GLN A 125 -5.47 8.22 -15.99
C GLN A 125 -6.18 6.89 -15.73
N ILE A 126 -6.72 6.76 -14.51
CA ILE A 126 -7.49 5.59 -14.12
C ILE A 126 -8.98 5.94 -14.14
N THR A 127 -9.82 4.93 -14.43
CA THR A 127 -11.28 5.06 -14.36
C THR A 127 -11.70 5.67 -13.02
N GLY A 128 -12.56 6.71 -13.06
CA GLY A 128 -13.01 7.42 -11.87
C GLY A 128 -12.21 8.70 -11.54
N GLY A 129 -11.39 9.22 -12.47
CA GLY A 129 -10.69 10.50 -12.32
C GLY A 129 -9.44 10.45 -11.43
N SER A 130 -9.04 9.27 -10.98
CA SER A 130 -7.78 9.08 -10.27
C SER A 130 -6.59 9.04 -11.23
N VAL A 131 -5.46 9.60 -10.79
CA VAL A 131 -4.21 9.55 -11.54
C VAL A 131 -3.27 8.55 -10.87
N LEU A 132 -2.63 7.69 -11.67
CA LEU A 132 -1.52 6.85 -11.26
C LEU A 132 -0.22 7.53 -11.70
N VAL A 133 0.60 7.87 -10.74
CA VAL A 133 1.98 8.33 -10.95
C VAL A 133 2.90 7.13 -10.82
N GLU A 134 3.51 6.71 -11.89
CA GLU A 134 4.48 5.62 -11.90
C GLU A 134 5.89 6.22 -11.89
N LEU A 135 6.61 6.03 -10.78
CA LEU A 135 8.00 6.48 -10.65
C LEU A 135 8.94 5.39 -11.15
N HIS A 136 9.82 5.75 -12.07
CA HIS A 136 10.86 4.88 -12.59
C HIS A 136 12.14 5.07 -11.80
N LEU A 137 12.69 3.97 -11.30
CA LEU A 137 13.89 3.96 -10.48
C LEU A 137 15.11 3.49 -11.28
N ARG A 138 16.29 3.89 -10.83
CA ARG A 138 17.57 3.59 -11.48
C ARG A 138 17.87 2.09 -11.63
N ASP A 139 17.29 1.26 -10.76
CA ASP A 139 17.44 -0.19 -10.82
C ASP A 139 16.44 -0.88 -11.77
N GLY A 140 15.69 -0.10 -12.55
CA GLY A 140 14.67 -0.57 -13.49
C GLY A 140 13.33 -0.95 -12.84
N ARG A 141 13.18 -0.77 -11.54
CA ARG A 141 11.90 -0.98 -10.86
C ARG A 141 11.01 0.24 -11.01
N THR A 142 9.71 -0.02 -10.98
CA THR A 142 8.68 1.01 -10.99
C THR A 142 7.91 1.01 -9.68
N VAL A 143 7.49 2.20 -9.25
CA VAL A 143 6.67 2.41 -8.06
C VAL A 143 5.41 3.15 -8.47
N GLY A 144 4.28 2.45 -8.48
CA GLY A 144 2.98 3.02 -8.79
C GLY A 144 2.35 3.69 -7.57
N LEU A 145 2.02 4.97 -7.71
CA LEU A 145 1.40 5.81 -6.69
C LEU A 145 0.07 6.33 -7.19
N GLN A 146 -1.01 5.86 -6.62
CA GLN A 146 -2.34 6.31 -6.99
C GLN A 146 -2.71 7.57 -6.18
N SER A 147 -3.32 8.56 -6.83
CA SER A 147 -3.74 9.82 -6.18
C SER A 147 -4.68 9.63 -4.98
N SER A 148 -5.39 8.50 -4.94
CA SER A 148 -6.26 8.12 -3.80
C SER A 148 -5.52 7.57 -2.58
N MET A 149 -4.22 7.32 -2.68
CA MET A 149 -3.42 6.86 -1.54
C MET A 149 -3.18 7.99 -0.55
N LYS A 150 -3.25 7.66 0.74
CA LYS A 150 -3.00 8.63 1.80
C LYS A 150 -1.52 9.03 1.84
N GLY A 151 -1.25 10.33 1.79
CA GLY A 151 0.11 10.89 1.91
C GLY A 151 0.92 10.87 0.61
N VAL A 152 0.32 10.58 -0.56
CA VAL A 152 1.03 10.52 -1.84
C VAL A 152 1.55 11.87 -2.27
N TYR A 153 0.74 12.94 -2.22
CA TYR A 153 1.17 14.27 -2.62
C TYR A 153 2.30 14.84 -1.74
N PRO A 154 2.21 14.82 -0.40
CA PRO A 154 3.32 15.20 0.46
C PRO A 154 4.60 14.40 0.21
N PHE A 155 4.48 13.11 -0.14
CA PHE A 155 5.64 12.30 -0.51
C PHE A 155 6.26 12.78 -1.83
N LEU A 156 5.45 13.01 -2.87
CA LEU A 156 5.94 13.45 -4.17
C LEU A 156 6.62 14.82 -4.09
N ASP A 157 6.05 15.75 -3.29
CA ASP A 157 6.67 17.06 -3.04
C ASP A 157 8.02 16.93 -2.31
N ALA A 158 8.06 16.10 -1.26
CA ALA A 158 9.30 15.84 -0.52
C ALA A 158 10.34 15.14 -1.39
N ALA A 159 9.90 14.16 -2.20
CA ALA A 159 10.77 13.43 -3.11
C ALA A 159 11.35 14.33 -4.19
N PHE A 160 10.55 15.23 -4.77
CA PHE A 160 11.00 16.20 -5.75
C PHE A 160 12.01 17.20 -5.14
N ALA A 161 11.69 17.75 -3.96
CA ALA A 161 12.61 18.67 -3.25
C ALA A 161 13.94 17.98 -2.91
N GLY A 162 13.90 16.72 -2.45
CA GLY A 162 15.08 15.91 -2.19
C GLY A 162 15.87 15.58 -3.46
N TRP A 163 15.18 15.26 -4.56
CA TRP A 163 15.77 14.98 -5.85
C TRP A 163 16.51 16.20 -6.42
N CYS A 164 15.88 17.38 -6.40
CA CYS A 164 16.49 18.64 -6.83
C CYS A 164 17.76 18.93 -6.01
N ARG A 165 17.65 18.84 -4.67
CA ARG A 165 18.79 19.07 -3.77
C ARG A 165 19.97 18.12 -4.04
N GLN A 166 19.69 16.83 -4.22
CA GLN A 166 20.72 15.81 -4.44
C GLN A 166 21.36 15.91 -5.84
N LYS A 167 20.64 16.44 -6.82
CA LYS A 167 21.15 16.68 -8.17
C LYS A 167 21.75 18.08 -8.36
N GLY A 168 21.62 18.96 -7.38
CA GLY A 168 22.10 20.35 -7.47
C GLY A 168 21.31 21.19 -8.46
N ILE A 169 20.02 20.86 -8.70
CA ILE A 169 19.11 21.54 -9.62
C ILE A 169 18.24 22.51 -8.83
N ASP A 170 18.08 23.72 -9.35
CA ASP A 170 17.14 24.67 -8.79
C ASP A 170 15.69 24.17 -9.05
N ARG A 171 14.89 24.12 -7.99
CA ARG A 171 13.50 23.68 -8.05
C ARG A 171 12.66 24.54 -8.97
N ASP A 172 12.87 25.85 -8.93
CA ASP A 172 12.08 26.83 -9.69
C ASP A 172 12.52 26.88 -11.17
N ALA A 173 13.68 26.30 -11.51
CA ALA A 173 14.16 26.17 -12.87
C ALA A 173 13.63 24.92 -13.60
N CYS A 174 12.84 24.07 -12.95
CA CYS A 174 12.32 22.85 -13.53
C CYS A 174 11.00 23.10 -14.29
N GLU A 175 11.08 23.43 -15.57
CA GLU A 175 9.91 23.71 -16.44
C GLU A 175 8.89 22.55 -16.52
N PHE A 176 9.35 21.31 -16.31
CA PHE A 176 8.46 20.13 -16.31
C PHE A 176 7.65 19.98 -15.02
N HIS A 177 8.00 20.71 -13.95
CA HIS A 177 7.35 20.59 -12.66
C HIS A 177 6.01 21.35 -12.64
N ASP A 178 4.92 20.60 -12.50
CA ASP A 178 3.59 21.14 -12.28
C ASP A 178 2.79 20.20 -11.37
N SER A 179 2.71 20.53 -10.09
CA SER A 179 1.99 19.72 -9.11
C SER A 179 0.48 19.68 -9.37
N SER A 180 -0.09 20.69 -10.03
CA SER A 180 -1.53 20.72 -10.39
C SER A 180 -1.86 19.67 -11.44
N LEU A 181 -0.92 19.36 -12.32
CA LEU A 181 -1.02 18.32 -13.34
C LEU A 181 -0.41 16.98 -12.89
N SER A 182 -0.07 16.85 -11.61
CA SER A 182 0.60 15.65 -11.06
C SER A 182 1.96 15.36 -11.70
N ARG A 183 2.69 16.40 -12.12
CA ARG A 183 4.02 16.31 -12.71
C ARG A 183 5.07 16.81 -11.73
N TRP A 184 5.88 15.89 -11.18
CA TRP A 184 7.02 16.20 -10.30
C TRP A 184 8.36 15.91 -10.94
N PHE A 185 8.44 14.88 -11.80
CA PHE A 185 9.67 14.43 -12.41
C PHE A 185 9.57 14.46 -13.94
N PRO A 186 10.71 14.46 -14.66
CA PRO A 186 10.68 14.37 -16.10
C PRO A 186 9.94 13.11 -16.58
N GLU A 187 9.27 13.22 -17.70
CA GLU A 187 8.54 12.09 -18.29
C GLU A 187 9.52 11.10 -18.92
N VAL A 188 9.30 9.81 -18.65
CA VAL A 188 10.11 8.71 -19.21
C VAL A 188 9.29 8.07 -20.33
N GLU A 189 9.90 7.88 -21.50
CA GLU A 189 9.29 7.21 -22.65
C GLU A 189 8.99 5.72 -22.41
#